data_9c809d8f5ca50b4328058a048e63498b
#
_entry.id   9c809d8f5ca50b4328058a048e63498b
#
_cell.length_a   1.000
_cell.length_b   1.000
_cell.length_c   1.000
_cell.angle_alpha   90.00
_cell.angle_beta   90.00
_cell.angle_gamma   90.00
#
_symmetry.space_group_name_H-M   'P 1'
#
loop_
_entity.id
_entity.type
_entity.pdbx_description
1 polymer ?
#
loop_
_entity_poly.entity_id
_entity_poly.type
_entity_poly.pdbx_seq_one_letter_code
_entity_poly.pdbx_strand_id
1 'polypeptide(L)'
;MSEERKLELPNDVEIASQTNSRDLVIISIPKMGKGSILGSFTSKYNALVFDLEKGGYEFIDARKISIYPTQDTTLGEAYGNYVKYRNLLLEQKGKYDYLIIDGLSDLDLMSSIGGTYLFMESVMGKTFNRSGGEKLKYGDKGFVLVENFLKDGGGYRWTREWFMQQIEIFKQIAPYRLFAAHISDKLIRDSQKDEVMGSEISLTGKLKTIFASKVTSLAKLIADGDKRYLNFEVMNDSIIAGSRNPKLTGKILISEKDKNGNIITHWDKIYN
;
A
#
# COMPACT_ATOMS: atom_id res chain seq x y z
N MET A 1 11.36 15.94 31.94
CA MET A 1 12.46 15.02 32.28
C MET A 1 12.05 13.66 31.73
N SER A 2 12.68 13.22 30.64
CA SER A 2 12.49 11.86 30.10
C SER A 2 13.25 10.91 31.03
N GLU A 3 12.55 10.01 31.71
CA GLU A 3 13.20 8.89 32.39
C GLU A 3 14.02 8.12 31.34
N GLU A 4 15.32 8.10 31.49
CA GLU A 4 16.21 7.20 30.74
C GLU A 4 15.80 5.77 31.09
N ARG A 5 15.17 5.10 30.13
CA ARG A 5 14.83 3.68 30.25
C ARG A 5 16.15 2.89 30.38
N LYS A 6 16.41 2.36 31.57
CA LYS A 6 17.55 1.49 31.81
C LYS A 6 17.45 0.29 30.89
N LEU A 7 18.46 0.06 30.05
CA LEU A 7 18.53 -1.11 29.17
C LEU A 7 18.88 -2.33 30.00
N GLU A 8 17.91 -3.23 30.16
CA GLU A 8 18.09 -4.50 30.87
C GLU A 8 17.68 -5.64 29.92
N LEU A 9 18.38 -6.77 30.03
CA LEU A 9 18.02 -7.98 29.30
C LEU A 9 16.79 -8.62 29.97
N PRO A 10 15.77 -9.04 29.19
CA PRO A 10 14.58 -9.68 29.73
C PRO A 10 14.94 -11.06 30.32
N ASN A 11 14.45 -11.37 31.52
CA ASN A 11 14.61 -12.68 32.16
C ASN A 11 13.50 -13.65 31.84
N ASP A 12 12.34 -13.11 31.40
CA ASP A 12 11.12 -13.90 31.15
C ASP A 12 10.60 -13.72 29.74
N VAL A 13 9.72 -14.63 29.31
CA VAL A 13 9.02 -14.55 28.03
C VAL A 13 7.96 -13.46 28.10
N GLU A 14 8.06 -12.46 27.23
CA GLU A 14 7.03 -11.43 27.09
C GLU A 14 5.81 -12.01 26.36
N ILE A 15 4.63 -11.94 27.01
CA ILE A 15 3.37 -12.41 26.41
C ILE A 15 2.87 -11.35 25.42
N ALA A 16 2.66 -11.77 24.17
CA ALA A 16 2.13 -10.89 23.13
C ALA A 16 0.70 -10.43 23.44
N SER A 17 0.49 -9.12 23.53
CA SER A 17 -0.83 -8.51 23.83
C SER A 17 -1.56 -8.00 22.58
N GLN A 18 -0.88 -7.92 21.44
CA GLN A 18 -1.47 -7.37 20.20
C GLN A 18 -2.50 -8.32 19.62
N THR A 19 -3.75 -7.87 19.48
CA THR A 19 -4.87 -8.69 18.98
C THR A 19 -5.18 -8.45 17.50
N ASN A 20 -4.98 -7.22 17.00
CA ASN A 20 -5.28 -6.84 15.63
C ASN A 20 -4.01 -6.68 14.79
N SER A 21 -4.09 -6.99 13.50
CA SER A 21 -2.99 -6.73 12.56
C SER A 21 -2.80 -5.23 12.37
N ARG A 22 -1.59 -4.72 12.65
CA ARG A 22 -1.26 -3.30 12.45
C ARG A 22 -1.24 -2.92 10.97
N ASP A 23 -0.74 -3.84 10.13
CA ASP A 23 -0.66 -3.68 8.68
C ASP A 23 -1.34 -4.90 8.03
N LEU A 24 -2.45 -4.70 7.34
CA LEU A 24 -3.11 -5.71 6.52
C LEU A 24 -2.98 -5.32 5.05
N VAL A 25 -2.37 -6.16 4.25
CA VAL A 25 -2.32 -6.01 2.79
C VAL A 25 -3.36 -6.92 2.15
N ILE A 26 -4.19 -6.37 1.28
CA ILE A 26 -5.18 -7.10 0.49
C ILE A 26 -4.77 -7.01 -0.97
N ILE A 27 -4.42 -8.15 -1.56
CA ILE A 27 -4.08 -8.25 -2.97
C ILE A 27 -5.23 -8.87 -3.75
N SER A 28 -5.52 -8.35 -4.95
CA SER A 28 -6.57 -8.88 -5.82
C SER A 28 -6.30 -8.56 -7.29
N ILE A 29 -6.93 -9.34 -8.17
CA ILE A 29 -7.10 -8.90 -9.56
C ILE A 29 -8.10 -7.73 -9.61
N PRO A 30 -8.07 -6.90 -10.67
CA PRO A 30 -9.02 -5.81 -10.84
C PRO A 30 -10.48 -6.29 -10.80
N LYS A 31 -11.40 -5.42 -10.37
CA LYS A 31 -12.85 -5.64 -10.36
C LYS A 31 -13.37 -6.77 -9.45
N MET A 32 -12.57 -7.22 -8.50
CA MET A 32 -12.97 -8.21 -7.48
C MET A 32 -13.86 -7.64 -6.36
N GLY A 33 -14.19 -6.34 -6.39
CA GLY A 33 -14.97 -5.67 -5.35
C GLY A 33 -14.13 -5.15 -4.17
N LYS A 34 -12.80 -5.04 -4.32
CA LYS A 34 -11.88 -4.52 -3.31
C LYS A 34 -12.35 -3.16 -2.76
N GLY A 35 -12.60 -2.17 -3.64
CA GLY A 35 -13.03 -0.83 -3.25
C GLY A 35 -14.35 -0.83 -2.47
N SER A 36 -15.36 -1.64 -2.87
CA SER A 36 -16.64 -1.74 -2.14
C SER A 36 -16.45 -2.30 -0.74
N ILE A 37 -15.59 -3.32 -0.58
CA ILE A 37 -15.27 -3.92 0.71
C ILE A 37 -14.54 -2.91 1.61
N LEU A 38 -13.57 -2.18 1.07
CA LEU A 38 -12.82 -1.15 1.79
C LEU A 38 -13.67 0.09 2.11
N GLY A 39 -14.54 0.50 1.18
CA GLY A 39 -15.49 1.59 1.42
C GLY A 39 -16.42 1.30 2.59
N SER A 40 -16.98 0.08 2.64
CA SER A 40 -17.85 -0.35 3.75
C SER A 40 -17.15 -0.33 5.11
N PHE A 41 -15.84 -0.47 5.15
CA PHE A 41 -15.06 -0.38 6.39
C PHE A 41 -15.20 0.99 7.04
N THR A 42 -15.20 2.06 6.23
CA THR A 42 -15.30 3.44 6.75
C THR A 42 -16.65 3.78 7.36
N SER A 43 -17.69 3.00 7.06
CA SER A 43 -19.02 3.16 7.67
C SER A 43 -19.11 2.53 9.07
N LYS A 44 -18.25 1.53 9.34
CA LYS A 44 -18.26 0.78 10.62
C LYS A 44 -17.17 1.23 11.58
N TYR A 45 -16.06 1.72 11.07
CA TYR A 45 -14.87 2.08 11.84
C TYR A 45 -14.47 3.53 11.63
N ASN A 46 -13.74 4.09 12.59
CA ASN A 46 -13.13 5.42 12.45
C ASN A 46 -11.94 5.33 11.47
N ALA A 47 -12.27 5.22 10.19
CA ALA A 47 -11.34 4.97 9.09
C ALA A 47 -11.44 6.03 8.00
N LEU A 48 -10.33 6.24 7.29
CA LEU A 48 -10.25 7.07 6.10
C LEU A 48 -9.61 6.28 4.96
N VAL A 49 -10.20 6.35 3.76
CA VAL A 49 -9.56 5.88 2.53
C VAL A 49 -8.72 7.01 1.95
N PHE A 50 -7.44 6.74 1.78
CA PHE A 50 -6.54 7.52 0.94
C PHE A 50 -6.47 6.83 -0.42
N ASP A 51 -7.31 7.32 -1.33
CA ASP A 51 -7.54 6.77 -2.66
C ASP A 51 -6.45 7.31 -3.60
N LEU A 52 -5.59 6.43 -4.04
CA LEU A 52 -4.49 6.71 -4.97
C LEU A 52 -4.80 6.24 -6.39
N GLU A 53 -5.92 5.52 -6.59
CA GLU A 53 -6.33 5.03 -7.89
C GLU A 53 -7.21 6.05 -8.61
N LYS A 54 -7.08 6.13 -9.94
CA LYS A 54 -7.92 7.00 -10.76
C LYS A 54 -9.31 6.38 -10.92
N GLY A 55 -10.36 7.06 -10.41
CA GLY A 55 -11.75 6.60 -10.52
C GLY A 55 -12.14 5.44 -9.61
N GLY A 56 -11.31 5.08 -8.63
CA GLY A 56 -11.53 3.91 -7.78
C GLY A 56 -12.83 3.96 -6.95
N TYR A 57 -13.28 5.16 -6.58
CA TYR A 57 -14.42 5.36 -5.67
C TYR A 57 -15.53 6.25 -6.23
N GLU A 58 -15.69 6.35 -7.54
CA GLU A 58 -16.75 7.18 -8.14
C GLU A 58 -18.16 6.73 -7.74
N PHE A 59 -18.37 5.42 -7.59
CA PHE A 59 -19.66 4.80 -7.29
C PHE A 59 -19.68 4.08 -5.92
N ILE A 60 -18.75 4.43 -5.01
CA ILE A 60 -18.61 3.76 -3.71
C ILE A 60 -18.69 4.80 -2.61
N ASP A 61 -19.66 4.62 -1.71
CA ASP A 61 -19.77 5.43 -0.51
C ASP A 61 -18.64 5.10 0.46
N ALA A 62 -17.82 6.10 0.74
CA ALA A 62 -16.69 5.95 1.66
C ALA A 62 -16.26 7.32 2.21
N ARG A 63 -15.73 7.35 3.42
CA ARG A 63 -14.95 8.51 3.91
C ARG A 63 -13.59 8.45 3.24
N LYS A 64 -13.37 9.33 2.25
CA LYS A 64 -12.21 9.25 1.36
C LYS A 64 -11.57 10.61 1.06
N ILE A 65 -10.29 10.55 0.71
CA ILE A 65 -9.56 11.61 0.01
C ILE A 65 -8.99 10.98 -1.25
N SER A 66 -9.29 11.52 -2.45
CA SER A 66 -8.72 11.06 -3.71
C SER A 66 -7.66 12.05 -4.20
N ILE A 67 -6.54 11.52 -4.68
CA ILE A 67 -5.50 12.33 -5.32
C ILE A 67 -5.81 12.67 -6.79
N TYR A 68 -6.79 11.96 -7.36
CA TYR A 68 -7.32 12.19 -8.70
C TYR A 68 -8.73 12.79 -8.60
N PRO A 69 -8.89 14.10 -8.36
CA PRO A 69 -10.21 14.72 -8.21
C PRO A 69 -11.04 14.67 -9.49
N THR A 70 -10.41 14.53 -10.66
CA THR A 70 -11.06 14.42 -11.98
C THR A 70 -10.35 13.37 -12.83
N GLN A 71 -11.05 12.92 -13.90
CA GLN A 71 -10.48 12.00 -14.88
C GLN A 71 -9.32 12.61 -15.68
N ASP A 72 -9.26 13.94 -15.81
CA ASP A 72 -8.20 14.66 -16.54
C ASP A 72 -6.95 14.94 -15.69
N THR A 73 -7.00 14.64 -14.38
CA THR A 73 -5.86 14.84 -13.48
C THR A 73 -4.65 14.05 -13.99
N THR A 74 -3.56 14.76 -14.23
CA THR A 74 -2.28 14.18 -14.65
C THR A 74 -1.55 13.52 -13.48
N LEU A 75 -0.58 12.64 -13.77
CA LEU A 75 0.25 12.03 -12.73
C LEU A 75 1.03 13.08 -11.90
N GLY A 76 1.49 14.16 -12.53
CA GLY A 76 2.19 15.24 -11.84
C GLY A 76 1.31 16.00 -10.85
N GLU A 77 0.07 16.29 -11.25
CA GLU A 77 -0.93 16.90 -10.37
C GLU A 77 -1.33 15.95 -9.24
N ALA A 78 -1.56 14.67 -9.55
CA ALA A 78 -1.86 13.64 -8.56
C ALA A 78 -0.73 13.50 -7.53
N TYR A 79 0.54 13.52 -7.97
CA TYR A 79 1.69 13.53 -7.05
C TYR A 79 1.68 14.79 -6.16
N GLY A 80 1.38 15.96 -6.71
CA GLY A 80 1.22 17.21 -5.94
C GLY A 80 0.10 17.11 -4.89
N ASN A 81 -1.05 16.56 -5.28
CA ASN A 81 -2.18 16.31 -4.38
C ASN A 81 -1.82 15.29 -3.30
N TYR A 82 -1.14 14.20 -3.67
CA TYR A 82 -0.63 13.21 -2.73
C TYR A 82 0.22 13.85 -1.63
N VAL A 83 1.20 14.67 -2.01
CA VAL A 83 2.09 15.34 -1.04
C VAL A 83 1.30 16.26 -0.10
N LYS A 84 0.35 17.06 -0.64
CA LYS A 84 -0.50 17.95 0.16
C LYS A 84 -1.36 17.18 1.17
N TYR A 85 -2.09 16.15 0.71
CA TYR A 85 -2.98 15.39 1.58
C TYR A 85 -2.22 14.52 2.58
N ARG A 86 -1.09 13.92 2.19
CA ARG A 86 -0.20 13.21 3.12
C ARG A 86 0.25 14.12 4.27
N ASN A 87 0.68 15.35 3.97
CA ASN A 87 1.12 16.31 4.98
C ASN A 87 -0.04 16.71 5.89
N LEU A 88 -1.22 17.00 5.31
CA LEU A 88 -2.43 17.29 6.09
C LEU A 88 -2.81 16.14 7.04
N LEU A 89 -2.73 14.90 6.57
CA LEU A 89 -2.99 13.73 7.40
C LEU A 89 -1.95 13.57 8.52
N LEU A 90 -0.70 13.88 8.25
CA LEU A 90 0.38 13.85 9.25
C LEU A 90 0.19 14.95 10.33
N GLU A 91 -0.25 16.14 9.95
CA GLU A 91 -0.63 17.23 10.89
C GLU A 91 -1.81 16.82 11.76
N GLN A 92 -2.75 16.02 11.24
CA GLN A 92 -3.94 15.51 11.93
C GLN A 92 -3.77 14.05 12.41
N LYS A 93 -2.53 13.63 12.70
CA LYS A 93 -2.24 12.27 13.18
C LYS A 93 -3.11 11.90 14.40
N GLY A 94 -3.57 10.64 14.43
CA GLY A 94 -4.45 10.14 15.49
C GLY A 94 -5.93 10.52 15.33
N LYS A 95 -6.32 11.27 14.30
CA LYS A 95 -7.74 11.57 14.01
C LYS A 95 -8.51 10.32 13.59
N TYR A 96 -7.85 9.41 12.91
CA TYR A 96 -8.40 8.13 12.45
C TYR A 96 -7.66 6.97 13.10
N ASP A 97 -8.39 5.93 13.48
CA ASP A 97 -7.81 4.70 14.00
C ASP A 97 -7.24 3.84 12.87
N TYR A 98 -7.85 3.95 11.68
CA TYR A 98 -7.48 3.18 10.50
C TYR A 98 -7.24 4.11 9.30
N LEU A 99 -6.11 3.89 8.63
CA LEU A 99 -5.82 4.50 7.33
C LEU A 99 -5.81 3.41 6.27
N ILE A 100 -6.66 3.55 5.26
CA ILE A 100 -6.74 2.65 4.11
C ILE A 100 -6.01 3.31 2.96
N ILE A 101 -4.96 2.69 2.45
CA ILE A 101 -4.19 3.13 1.28
C ILE A 101 -4.61 2.25 0.11
N ASP A 102 -5.49 2.75 -0.75
CA ASP A 102 -5.94 2.03 -1.95
C ASP A 102 -5.17 2.52 -3.17
N GLY A 103 -4.44 1.59 -3.81
CA GLY A 103 -3.57 1.87 -4.94
C GLY A 103 -2.08 1.84 -4.59
N LEU A 104 -1.57 0.75 -3.98
CA LEU A 104 -0.12 0.61 -3.76
C LEU A 104 0.70 0.63 -5.05
N SER A 105 0.14 0.16 -6.16
CA SER A 105 0.79 0.22 -7.47
C SER A 105 0.92 1.67 -7.97
N ASP A 106 -0.06 2.52 -7.66
CA ASP A 106 -0.01 3.95 -7.98
C ASP A 106 0.99 4.69 -7.07
N LEU A 107 1.10 4.27 -5.81
CA LEU A 107 2.17 4.76 -4.93
C LEU A 107 3.55 4.40 -5.46
N ASP A 108 3.71 3.18 -6.00
CA ASP A 108 4.96 2.74 -6.62
C ASP A 108 5.27 3.55 -7.89
N LEU A 109 4.26 3.83 -8.73
CA LEU A 109 4.42 4.72 -9.88
C LEU A 109 4.86 6.13 -9.45
N MET A 110 4.24 6.70 -8.40
CA MET A 110 4.66 7.99 -7.85
C MET A 110 6.05 7.95 -7.21
N SER A 111 6.54 6.78 -6.84
CA SER A 111 7.88 6.64 -6.24
C SER A 111 9.00 7.01 -7.21
N SER A 112 8.77 6.92 -8.51
CA SER A 112 9.70 7.39 -9.54
C SER A 112 9.90 8.92 -9.44
N ILE A 113 8.81 9.67 -9.28
CA ILE A 113 8.87 11.12 -9.11
C ILE A 113 9.48 11.47 -7.75
N GLY A 114 8.96 10.85 -6.69
CA GLY A 114 9.39 11.11 -5.32
C GLY A 114 10.84 10.72 -5.07
N GLY A 115 11.30 9.58 -5.60
CA GLY A 115 12.69 9.13 -5.55
C GLY A 115 13.62 10.08 -6.30
N THR A 116 13.14 10.67 -7.41
CA THR A 116 13.89 11.70 -8.14
C THR A 116 14.09 12.95 -7.29
N TYR A 117 13.03 13.45 -6.63
CA TYR A 117 13.16 14.59 -5.72
C TYR A 117 14.07 14.25 -4.52
N LEU A 118 13.96 13.05 -3.97
CA LEU A 118 14.84 12.60 -2.89
C LEU A 118 16.31 12.57 -3.32
N PHE A 119 16.59 12.10 -4.56
CA PHE A 119 17.94 12.16 -5.14
C PHE A 119 18.44 13.60 -5.28
N MET A 120 17.60 14.53 -5.78
CA MET A 120 17.95 15.95 -5.94
C MET A 120 18.33 16.64 -4.63
N GLU A 121 17.82 16.16 -3.48
CA GLU A 121 18.18 16.67 -2.15
C GLU A 121 19.49 16.07 -1.62
N SER A 122 19.97 14.98 -2.20
CA SER A 122 21.22 14.34 -1.78
C SER A 122 22.45 15.14 -2.23
N VAL A 123 23.59 14.87 -1.61
CA VAL A 123 24.88 15.48 -2.00
C VAL A 123 25.20 15.19 -3.47
N MET A 124 24.90 13.97 -3.94
CA MET A 124 25.15 13.54 -5.33
C MET A 124 24.20 14.21 -6.33
N GLY A 125 22.99 14.50 -5.92
CA GLY A 125 21.94 15.04 -6.80
C GLY A 125 21.80 16.55 -6.80
N LYS A 126 22.67 17.29 -6.11
CA LYS A 126 22.54 18.76 -5.95
C LYS A 126 22.43 19.56 -7.26
N THR A 127 23.05 19.06 -8.33
CA THR A 127 23.03 19.71 -9.67
C THR A 127 22.06 19.03 -10.63
N PHE A 128 21.44 17.94 -10.22
CA PHE A 128 20.53 17.15 -11.04
C PHE A 128 19.18 17.87 -11.19
N ASN A 129 18.58 17.80 -12.40
CA ASN A 129 17.31 18.45 -12.73
C ASN A 129 17.26 19.94 -12.31
N ARG A 130 18.28 20.71 -12.71
CA ARG A 130 18.32 22.15 -12.53
C ARG A 130 18.50 22.88 -13.85
N SER A 131 17.84 24.03 -13.97
CA SER A 131 18.01 24.96 -15.08
C SER A 131 18.13 26.38 -14.53
N GLY A 132 19.19 27.10 -14.88
CA GLY A 132 19.44 28.44 -14.35
C GLY A 132 19.57 28.51 -12.81
N GLY A 133 19.93 27.40 -12.16
CA GLY A 133 20.01 27.28 -10.69
C GLY A 133 18.71 26.85 -10.01
N GLU A 134 17.57 26.90 -10.70
CA GLU A 134 16.27 26.48 -10.18
C GLU A 134 16.05 24.97 -10.34
N LYS A 135 15.28 24.38 -9.40
CA LYS A 135 14.87 22.98 -9.47
C LYS A 135 13.78 22.82 -10.52
N LEU A 136 13.99 21.91 -11.48
CA LEU A 136 12.94 21.48 -12.39
C LEU A 136 11.87 20.69 -11.62
N LYS A 137 10.61 20.85 -12.05
CA LYS A 137 9.46 20.09 -11.57
C LYS A 137 9.17 18.94 -12.54
N TYR A 138 8.51 17.89 -12.06
CA TYR A 138 8.02 16.84 -12.92
C TYR A 138 7.07 17.42 -13.97
N GLY A 139 7.34 17.10 -15.24
CA GLY A 139 6.64 17.65 -16.40
C GLY A 139 7.38 18.80 -17.07
N ASP A 140 8.36 19.43 -16.44
CA ASP A 140 9.18 20.45 -17.07
C ASP A 140 10.06 19.85 -18.17
N LYS A 141 10.30 20.64 -19.23
CA LYS A 141 11.23 20.24 -20.30
C LYS A 141 12.64 20.00 -19.73
N GLY A 142 13.15 18.81 -19.91
CA GLY A 142 14.48 18.42 -19.41
C GLY A 142 14.46 17.75 -18.04
N PHE A 143 13.29 17.59 -17.38
CA PHE A 143 13.19 16.76 -16.20
C PHE A 143 13.43 15.29 -16.56
N VAL A 144 14.33 14.64 -15.84
CA VAL A 144 14.69 13.22 -16.04
C VAL A 144 14.46 12.46 -14.73
N LEU A 145 13.79 11.32 -14.81
CA LEU A 145 13.61 10.43 -13.67
C LEU A 145 14.94 9.78 -13.28
N VAL A 146 15.19 9.63 -11.99
CA VAL A 146 16.47 9.14 -11.45
C VAL A 146 16.82 7.73 -11.92
N GLU A 147 15.82 6.87 -12.14
CA GLU A 147 16.02 5.51 -12.68
C GLU A 147 16.49 5.51 -14.13
N ASN A 148 16.18 6.55 -14.90
CA ASN A 148 16.65 6.71 -16.28
C ASN A 148 18.04 7.35 -16.36
N PHE A 149 18.45 8.05 -15.30
CA PHE A 149 19.74 8.73 -15.25
C PHE A 149 20.85 7.87 -14.66
N LEU A 150 20.59 7.23 -13.51
CA LEU A 150 21.60 6.39 -12.85
C LEU A 150 21.63 5.00 -13.49
N LYS A 151 22.80 4.65 -14.06
CA LYS A 151 23.04 3.34 -14.69
C LYS A 151 23.00 2.22 -13.65
N ASP A 152 22.95 0.98 -14.14
CA ASP A 152 23.07 -0.26 -13.37
C ASP A 152 22.04 -0.38 -12.21
N GLY A 153 20.87 0.21 -12.40
CA GLY A 153 19.78 0.14 -11.42
C GLY A 153 19.96 1.03 -10.20
N GLY A 154 20.97 1.92 -10.19
CA GLY A 154 21.21 2.85 -9.07
C GLY A 154 20.02 3.76 -8.74
N GLY A 155 19.21 4.13 -9.74
CA GLY A 155 18.01 4.94 -9.58
C GLY A 155 16.92 4.24 -8.78
N TYR A 156 16.74 2.93 -8.94
CA TYR A 156 15.73 2.15 -8.20
C TYR A 156 15.99 2.09 -6.69
N ARG A 157 17.18 2.41 -6.21
CA ARG A 157 17.43 2.57 -4.79
C ARG A 157 16.62 3.75 -4.23
N TRP A 158 16.62 4.88 -4.94
CA TRP A 158 15.94 6.10 -4.52
C TRP A 158 14.42 5.97 -4.56
N THR A 159 13.88 5.30 -5.59
CA THR A 159 12.45 5.02 -5.69
C THR A 159 11.98 4.13 -4.53
N ARG A 160 12.72 3.04 -4.24
CA ARG A 160 12.42 2.17 -3.09
C ARG A 160 12.54 2.89 -1.76
N GLU A 161 13.58 3.70 -1.59
CA GLU A 161 13.78 4.47 -0.36
C GLU A 161 12.61 5.42 -0.12
N TRP A 162 12.22 6.17 -1.14
CA TRP A 162 11.06 7.06 -1.05
C TRP A 162 9.77 6.29 -0.72
N PHE A 163 9.49 5.20 -1.41
CA PHE A 163 8.30 4.37 -1.14
C PHE A 163 8.28 3.90 0.33
N MET A 164 9.38 3.37 0.82
CA MET A 164 9.46 2.90 2.19
C MET A 164 9.34 4.03 3.22
N GLN A 165 9.82 5.24 2.91
CA GLN A 165 9.58 6.42 3.74
C GLN A 165 8.08 6.76 3.81
N GLN A 166 7.32 6.61 2.70
CA GLN A 166 5.87 6.81 2.75
C GLN A 166 5.19 5.81 3.68
N ILE A 167 5.59 4.53 3.65
CA ILE A 167 5.06 3.53 4.57
C ILE A 167 5.32 3.92 6.03
N GLU A 168 6.53 4.42 6.35
CA GLU A 168 6.84 4.88 7.72
C GLU A 168 6.03 6.14 8.11
N ILE A 169 5.73 7.03 7.16
CA ILE A 169 4.84 8.18 7.38
C ILE A 169 3.41 7.70 7.69
N PHE A 170 2.87 6.74 6.94
CA PHE A 170 1.53 6.20 7.20
C PHE A 170 1.42 5.58 8.60
N LYS A 171 2.49 4.96 9.11
CA LYS A 171 2.55 4.43 10.49
C LYS A 171 2.44 5.53 11.56
N GLN A 172 2.84 6.76 11.23
CA GLN A 172 2.70 7.90 12.14
C GLN A 172 1.29 8.51 12.13
N ILE A 173 0.55 8.36 11.01
CA ILE A 173 -0.79 8.93 10.83
C ILE A 173 -1.84 8.13 11.61
N ALA A 174 -1.83 6.81 11.50
CA ALA A 174 -2.81 5.94 12.16
C ALA A 174 -2.16 4.65 12.70
N PRO A 175 -2.67 4.11 13.84
CA PRO A 175 -2.14 2.89 14.44
C PRO A 175 -2.38 1.62 13.60
N TYR A 176 -3.44 1.60 12.77
CA TYR A 176 -3.77 0.49 11.89
C TYR A 176 -3.83 0.94 10.43
N ARG A 177 -3.24 0.17 9.52
CA ARG A 177 -3.23 0.44 8.08
C ARG A 177 -3.73 -0.76 7.31
N LEU A 178 -4.59 -0.48 6.34
CA LEU A 178 -5.01 -1.43 5.33
C LEU A 178 -4.43 -0.96 3.99
N PHE A 179 -3.69 -1.83 3.33
CA PHE A 179 -3.12 -1.56 2.02
C PHE A 179 -3.83 -2.41 0.98
N ALA A 180 -4.20 -1.79 -0.13
CA ALA A 180 -4.78 -2.50 -1.24
C ALA A 180 -3.85 -2.45 -2.46
N ALA A 181 -3.64 -3.58 -3.08
CA ALA A 181 -2.76 -3.70 -4.23
C ALA A 181 -3.35 -4.63 -5.30
N HIS A 182 -2.89 -4.43 -6.52
CA HIS A 182 -3.14 -5.39 -7.58
C HIS A 182 -2.18 -6.58 -7.49
N ILE A 183 -2.60 -7.69 -8.08
CA ILE A 183 -1.78 -8.87 -8.28
C ILE A 183 -1.10 -8.75 -9.63
N SER A 184 0.18 -9.11 -9.69
CA SER A 184 0.88 -9.48 -10.92
C SER A 184 1.11 -10.99 -10.95
N ASP A 185 0.94 -11.59 -12.12
CA ASP A 185 1.25 -13.00 -12.32
C ASP A 185 2.76 -13.21 -12.36
N LYS A 186 3.22 -14.22 -11.64
CA LYS A 186 4.59 -14.67 -11.69
C LYS A 186 4.69 -15.83 -12.69
N LEU A 187 5.27 -15.54 -13.85
CA LEU A 187 5.61 -16.56 -14.81
C LEU A 187 6.91 -17.26 -14.35
N ILE A 188 6.83 -18.51 -14.05
CA ILE A 188 8.02 -19.37 -13.92
C ILE A 188 8.19 -20.04 -15.28
N ARG A 189 9.25 -19.68 -15.98
CA ARG A 189 9.65 -20.35 -17.21
C ARG A 189 10.26 -21.68 -16.86
N ASP A 190 9.50 -22.75 -16.99
CA ASP A 190 10.09 -24.05 -17.17
C ASP A 190 10.39 -24.24 -18.66
N SER A 191 11.46 -24.97 -18.99
CA SER A 191 12.08 -25.02 -20.34
C SER A 191 11.15 -25.52 -21.46
N GLN A 192 9.90 -25.86 -21.18
CA GLN A 192 8.95 -26.38 -22.16
C GLN A 192 7.52 -25.76 -22.11
N LYS A 193 7.13 -25.03 -21.09
CA LYS A 193 5.81 -24.34 -21.00
C LYS A 193 5.88 -23.12 -20.10
N ASP A 194 5.33 -22.00 -20.56
CA ASP A 194 5.06 -20.83 -19.71
C ASP A 194 3.79 -21.14 -18.87
N GLU A 195 3.96 -21.63 -17.66
CA GLU A 195 2.85 -21.79 -16.70
C GLU A 195 2.86 -20.64 -15.71
N VAL A 196 1.66 -20.03 -15.47
CA VAL A 196 1.48 -19.06 -14.39
C VAL A 196 1.54 -19.82 -13.06
N MET A 197 2.68 -19.79 -12.40
CA MET A 197 2.91 -20.55 -11.17
C MET A 197 2.69 -19.75 -9.88
N GLY A 198 2.33 -18.45 -9.97
CA GLY A 198 2.14 -17.68 -8.75
C GLY A 198 1.50 -16.31 -8.91
N SER A 199 1.16 -15.73 -7.79
CA SER A 199 0.64 -14.36 -7.69
C SER A 199 1.48 -13.59 -6.69
N GLU A 200 1.91 -12.39 -7.06
CA GLU A 200 2.68 -11.50 -6.20
C GLU A 200 2.10 -10.09 -6.21
N ILE A 201 2.52 -9.25 -5.27
CA ILE A 201 2.11 -7.84 -5.24
C ILE A 201 2.67 -7.15 -6.49
N SER A 202 1.81 -6.42 -7.20
CA SER A 202 2.22 -5.62 -8.37
C SER A 202 3.01 -4.38 -7.93
N LEU A 203 4.29 -4.59 -7.58
CA LEU A 203 5.27 -3.57 -7.24
C LEU A 203 6.59 -3.82 -7.98
N THR A 204 7.34 -2.75 -8.23
CA THR A 204 8.56 -2.78 -9.03
C THR A 204 9.70 -3.57 -8.35
N GLY A 205 10.26 -4.52 -9.07
CA GLY A 205 11.48 -5.24 -8.70
C GLY A 205 11.45 -5.87 -7.31
N LYS A 206 12.47 -5.60 -6.49
CA LYS A 206 12.59 -6.13 -5.12
C LYS A 206 11.63 -5.48 -4.10
N LEU A 207 10.96 -4.38 -4.46
CA LEU A 207 10.07 -3.65 -3.54
C LEU A 207 8.95 -4.54 -3.00
N LYS A 208 8.35 -5.39 -3.86
CA LYS A 208 7.32 -6.36 -3.49
C LYS A 208 7.73 -7.26 -2.32
N THR A 209 8.92 -7.83 -2.36
CA THR A 209 9.43 -8.72 -1.30
C THR A 209 9.78 -7.94 -0.04
N ILE A 210 10.42 -6.78 -0.18
CA ILE A 210 10.79 -5.90 0.94
C ILE A 210 9.54 -5.42 1.67
N PHE A 211 8.52 -4.97 0.96
CA PHE A 211 7.26 -4.51 1.55
C PHE A 211 6.51 -5.67 2.23
N ALA A 212 6.34 -6.80 1.54
CA ALA A 212 5.65 -7.99 2.08
C ALA A 212 6.30 -8.48 3.39
N SER A 213 7.62 -8.44 3.51
CA SER A 213 8.33 -8.86 4.72
C SER A 213 8.11 -7.95 5.94
N LYS A 214 7.68 -6.70 5.73
CA LYS A 214 7.51 -5.69 6.79
C LYS A 214 6.09 -5.56 7.32
N VAL A 215 5.10 -6.08 6.59
CA VAL A 215 3.69 -6.01 7.00
C VAL A 215 3.32 -7.15 7.96
N THR A 216 2.29 -6.93 8.77
CA THR A 216 1.83 -7.92 9.75
C THR A 216 1.08 -9.07 9.08
N SER A 217 0.20 -8.75 8.12
CA SER A 217 -0.65 -9.71 7.43
C SER A 217 -0.81 -9.36 5.96
N LEU A 218 -0.84 -10.39 5.12
CA LEU A 218 -1.08 -10.29 3.70
C LEU A 218 -2.10 -11.35 3.29
N ALA A 219 -3.19 -10.92 2.66
CA ALA A 219 -4.27 -11.79 2.21
C ALA A 219 -4.57 -11.60 0.73
N LYS A 220 -4.87 -12.70 0.05
CA LYS A 220 -5.42 -12.69 -1.31
C LYS A 220 -6.94 -12.64 -1.23
N LEU A 221 -7.56 -11.66 -1.91
CA LEU A 221 -9.01 -11.62 -2.07
C LEU A 221 -9.43 -12.63 -3.14
N ILE A 222 -10.33 -13.55 -2.76
CA ILE A 222 -10.84 -14.62 -3.61
C ILE A 222 -12.36 -14.48 -3.73
N ALA A 223 -12.91 -14.71 -4.92
CA ALA A 223 -14.33 -14.78 -5.18
C ALA A 223 -14.79 -16.25 -5.26
N ASP A 224 -15.96 -16.50 -4.68
CA ASP A 224 -16.72 -17.74 -4.84
C ASP A 224 -18.21 -17.36 -4.94
N GLY A 225 -18.72 -17.31 -6.15
CA GLY A 225 -20.04 -16.75 -6.43
C GLY A 225 -20.19 -15.33 -5.91
N ASP A 226 -21.20 -15.10 -5.07
CA ASP A 226 -21.48 -13.81 -4.42
C ASP A 226 -20.63 -13.55 -3.17
N LYS A 227 -19.82 -14.52 -2.76
CA LYS A 227 -18.99 -14.44 -1.57
C LYS A 227 -17.57 -14.00 -1.91
N ARG A 228 -16.97 -13.26 -0.99
CA ARG A 228 -15.55 -12.86 -1.05
C ARG A 228 -14.84 -13.27 0.22
N TYR A 229 -13.66 -13.82 0.04
CA TYR A 229 -12.85 -14.33 1.14
C TYR A 229 -11.48 -13.65 1.12
N LEU A 230 -10.97 -13.34 2.29
CA LEU A 230 -9.55 -13.06 2.48
C LEU A 230 -8.84 -14.38 2.78
N ASN A 231 -7.94 -14.79 1.90
CA ASN A 231 -7.14 -16.00 2.09
C ASN A 231 -5.74 -15.63 2.59
N PHE A 232 -5.42 -16.11 3.78
CA PHE A 232 -4.14 -15.90 4.45
C PHE A 232 -3.18 -17.10 4.31
N GLU A 233 -3.57 -18.15 3.59
CA GLU A 233 -2.73 -19.31 3.38
C GLU A 233 -1.92 -19.20 2.09
N VAL A 234 -0.65 -19.59 2.19
CA VAL A 234 0.20 -19.88 1.04
C VAL A 234 -0.30 -21.18 0.43
N MET A 235 -0.90 -21.13 -0.75
CA MET A 235 -1.42 -22.35 -1.42
C MET A 235 -0.31 -23.16 -2.12
N ASN A 236 0.80 -22.51 -2.41
CA ASN A 236 2.04 -23.09 -2.95
C ASN A 236 3.15 -22.02 -2.80
N ASP A 237 4.40 -22.36 -3.07
CA ASP A 237 5.57 -21.47 -2.96
C ASP A 237 5.48 -20.20 -3.83
N SER A 238 4.42 -20.07 -4.60
CA SER A 238 4.23 -19.04 -5.61
C SER A 238 3.19 -17.99 -5.22
N ILE A 239 2.44 -18.16 -4.14
CA ILE A 239 1.44 -17.18 -3.67
C ILE A 239 1.92 -16.56 -2.37
N ILE A 240 2.22 -15.26 -2.42
CA ILE A 240 2.56 -14.51 -1.20
C ILE A 240 1.27 -14.23 -0.44
N ALA A 241 1.04 -14.96 0.64
CA ALA A 241 0.01 -14.72 1.65
C ALA A 241 0.55 -15.16 3.00
N GLY A 242 -0.06 -14.71 4.08
CA GLY A 242 0.31 -15.14 5.43
C GLY A 242 0.03 -14.07 6.47
N SER A 243 0.04 -14.46 7.72
CA SER A 243 -0.16 -13.54 8.84
C SER A 243 0.73 -13.90 10.02
N ARG A 244 1.28 -12.87 10.67
CA ARG A 244 1.90 -13.00 12.00
C ARG A 244 0.85 -13.02 13.11
N ASN A 245 -0.40 -12.63 12.80
CA ASN A 245 -1.52 -12.76 13.72
C ASN A 245 -2.10 -14.18 13.62
N PRO A 246 -2.00 -15.01 14.67
CA PRO A 246 -2.44 -16.41 14.62
C PRO A 246 -3.95 -16.58 14.43
N LYS A 247 -4.74 -15.51 14.63
CA LYS A 247 -6.20 -15.55 14.38
C LYS A 247 -6.56 -15.43 12.89
N LEU A 248 -5.63 -14.93 12.07
CA LEU A 248 -5.83 -14.72 10.64
C LEU A 248 -5.18 -15.87 9.86
N THR A 249 -5.89 -16.98 9.75
CA THR A 249 -5.46 -18.17 9.02
C THR A 249 -6.56 -18.64 8.07
N GLY A 250 -6.19 -19.35 7.03
CA GLY A 250 -7.14 -19.93 6.08
C GLY A 250 -7.93 -18.87 5.30
N LYS A 251 -9.13 -19.27 4.87
CA LYS A 251 -10.08 -18.43 4.14
C LYS A 251 -11.11 -17.85 5.09
N ILE A 252 -11.11 -16.54 5.25
CA ILE A 252 -12.07 -15.82 6.09
C ILE A 252 -13.08 -15.12 5.19
N LEU A 253 -14.37 -15.40 5.35
CA LEU A 253 -15.45 -14.70 4.63
C LEU A 253 -15.45 -13.22 5.03
N ILE A 254 -15.19 -12.34 4.06
CA ILE A 254 -15.15 -10.89 4.29
C ILE A 254 -16.39 -10.17 3.76
N SER A 255 -16.99 -10.67 2.70
CA SER A 255 -18.27 -10.13 2.22
C SER A 255 -19.10 -11.15 1.46
N GLU A 256 -20.41 -10.93 1.48
CA GLU A 256 -21.39 -11.65 0.69
C GLU A 256 -22.55 -10.72 0.30
N LYS A 257 -23.38 -11.12 -0.67
CA LYS A 257 -24.61 -10.41 -0.99
C LYS A 257 -25.78 -11.01 -0.20
N ASP A 258 -26.62 -10.13 0.29
CA ASP A 258 -27.93 -10.52 0.87
C ASP A 258 -28.94 -10.89 -0.24
N LYS A 259 -30.14 -11.30 0.17
CA LYS A 259 -31.25 -11.63 -0.74
C LYS A 259 -31.70 -10.47 -1.63
N ASN A 260 -31.37 -9.24 -1.27
CA ASN A 260 -31.72 -8.01 -2.01
C ASN A 260 -30.55 -7.53 -2.87
N GLY A 261 -29.42 -8.26 -2.88
CA GLY A 261 -28.22 -7.89 -3.63
C GLY A 261 -27.29 -6.89 -2.92
N ASN A 262 -27.60 -6.49 -1.66
CA ASN A 262 -26.74 -5.58 -0.92
C ASN A 262 -25.49 -6.31 -0.39
N ILE A 263 -24.38 -5.61 -0.36
CA ILE A 263 -23.12 -6.14 0.14
C ILE A 263 -23.11 -6.07 1.67
N ILE A 264 -23.02 -7.23 2.31
CA ILE A 264 -22.76 -7.38 3.75
C ILE A 264 -21.26 -7.65 3.92
N THR A 265 -20.62 -6.96 4.88
CA THR A 265 -19.19 -7.16 5.19
C THR A 265 -18.99 -7.60 6.63
N HIS A 266 -18.02 -8.51 6.82
CA HIS A 266 -17.70 -9.19 8.08
C HIS A 266 -16.31 -8.78 8.60
N TRP A 267 -16.09 -7.48 8.74
CA TRP A 267 -14.83 -6.94 9.22
C TRP A 267 -14.54 -7.27 10.70
N ASP A 268 -15.57 -7.57 11.48
CA ASP A 268 -15.51 -8.11 12.84
C ASP A 268 -14.74 -9.42 12.97
N LYS A 269 -14.60 -10.18 11.87
CA LYS A 269 -13.75 -11.38 11.82
C LYS A 269 -12.26 -11.06 11.69
N ILE A 270 -11.92 -9.84 11.31
CA ILE A 270 -10.54 -9.38 11.08
C ILE A 270 -10.09 -8.43 12.20
N TYR A 271 -10.97 -7.49 12.59
CA TYR A 271 -10.71 -6.48 13.60
C TYR A 271 -11.77 -6.54 14.69
N ASN A 272 -11.31 -6.59 15.93
CA ASN A 272 -12.19 -6.54 17.12
C ASN A 272 -12.53 -5.09 17.49
#